data_6b967f8ced04c7c655f3af99ea90ab90
#
_entry.id   6b967f8ced04c7c655f3af99ea90ab90
#
_cell.length_a   1.000
_cell.length_b   1.000
_cell.length_c   1.000
_cell.angle_alpha   90.00
_cell.angle_beta   90.00
_cell.angle_gamma   90.00
#
_symmetry.space_group_name_H-M   'P 1'
#
loop_
_entity.id
_entity.type
_entity.pdbx_description
1 polymer ?
#
loop_
_entity_poly.entity_id
_entity_poly.type
_entity_poly.pdbx_seq_one_letter_code
_entity_poly.pdbx_strand_id
1 'polypeptide(L)'
;MKVGLIGAFLNNSNMGCVALACSIIRLLQEIEEEEKIKLDVTLFEASPGKEKLELYSRELDVDLQNFSFSETAWVYNLRALAHWKRHEEMKANLKKCDFIIDMTGGDSFSDIYGKKRFYFWSNIKKYIIKKKIPLILGPQTYGPYENKRVKKFAKYIIEKSSVVIVRDEKSLKYIKEIANVQAKLTTDVAFQLPCQKGTEIFLNNEKKKKIGINVSGLLYLENSDSSLSEKSFKTDYKEYIHDLISELLKKDDCEIYLIGHVKCDMEAVEKVQKLYPKCHTIPWQ
;
A
#
# COMPACT_ATOMS: atom_id res chain seq x y z
N MET A 1 8.37 6.47 23.52
CA MET A 1 8.53 5.07 23.04
C MET A 1 9.02 5.13 21.60
N LYS A 2 9.89 4.20 21.20
CA LYS A 2 10.42 4.15 19.83
C LYS A 2 9.65 3.12 18.99
N VAL A 3 9.01 3.59 17.94
CA VAL A 3 8.16 2.79 17.06
C VAL A 3 8.83 2.62 15.71
N GLY A 4 8.95 1.38 15.22
CA GLY A 4 9.37 1.12 13.86
C GLY A 4 8.17 0.83 12.96
N LEU A 5 8.11 1.50 11.79
CA LEU A 5 7.14 1.19 10.75
C LEU A 5 7.86 0.52 9.57
N ILE A 6 7.45 -0.71 9.22
CA ILE A 6 7.94 -1.42 8.05
C ILE A 6 6.80 -1.66 7.06
N GLY A 7 7.09 -1.55 5.77
CA GLY A 7 6.09 -1.73 4.73
C GLY A 7 5.02 -0.64 4.65
N ALA A 8 5.22 0.49 5.35
CA ALA A 8 4.47 1.73 5.18
C ALA A 8 5.31 2.65 4.27
N PHE A 9 4.80 3.00 3.09
CA PHE A 9 5.59 3.65 2.05
C PHE A 9 5.05 5.05 1.72
N LEU A 10 5.79 6.09 2.08
CA LEU A 10 5.55 7.47 1.65
C LEU A 10 6.16 7.76 0.27
N ASN A 11 7.29 7.12 -0.06
CA ASN A 11 7.93 7.25 -1.36
C ASN A 11 7.50 6.13 -2.30
N ASN A 12 6.24 6.16 -2.73
CA ASN A 12 5.65 5.14 -3.60
C ASN A 12 4.88 5.78 -4.75
N SER A 13 4.90 5.14 -5.92
CA SER A 13 4.08 5.54 -7.08
C SER A 13 2.62 5.06 -6.97
N ASN A 14 2.31 4.21 -6.01
CA ASN A 14 0.96 3.77 -5.69
C ASN A 14 0.40 4.62 -4.54
N MET A 15 -0.52 5.53 -4.85
CA MET A 15 -1.12 6.43 -3.87
C MET A 15 -1.89 5.67 -2.77
N GLY A 16 -2.41 4.47 -3.05
CA GLY A 16 -2.98 3.59 -2.03
C GLY A 16 -1.97 3.18 -0.96
N CYS A 17 -0.72 2.89 -1.34
CA CYS A 17 0.34 2.59 -0.37
C CYS A 17 0.72 3.83 0.46
N VAL A 18 0.75 5.02 -0.17
CA VAL A 18 0.99 6.29 0.52
C VAL A 18 -0.14 6.59 1.50
N ALA A 19 -1.39 6.40 1.07
CA ALA A 19 -2.56 6.57 1.93
C ALA A 19 -2.50 5.68 3.18
N LEU A 20 -2.14 4.41 3.03
CA LEU A 20 -1.95 3.50 4.18
C LEU A 20 -0.84 3.98 5.11
N ALA A 21 0.28 4.49 4.58
CA ALA A 21 1.38 5.02 5.38
C ALA A 21 0.96 6.28 6.15
N CYS A 22 0.33 7.25 5.50
CA CYS A 22 -0.18 8.46 6.14
C CYS A 22 -1.22 8.14 7.21
N SER A 23 -2.11 7.19 6.95
CA SER A 23 -3.17 6.79 7.89
C SER A 23 -2.61 6.16 9.16
N ILE A 24 -1.62 5.27 9.05
CA ILE A 24 -1.01 4.66 10.24
C ILE A 24 -0.19 5.69 11.04
N ILE A 25 0.44 6.66 10.37
CA ILE A 25 1.14 7.76 11.01
C ILE A 25 0.14 8.62 11.79
N ARG A 26 -0.96 9.03 11.16
CA ARG A 26 -2.02 9.80 11.81
C ARG A 26 -2.59 9.08 13.03
N LEU A 27 -2.88 7.79 12.89
CA LEU A 27 -3.38 6.98 14.00
C LEU A 27 -2.39 6.93 15.17
N LEU A 28 -1.08 6.88 14.90
CA LEU A 28 -0.05 6.95 15.96
C LEU A 28 -0.03 8.32 16.64
N GLN A 29 -0.26 9.41 15.91
CA GLN A 29 -0.35 10.76 16.46
C GLN A 29 -1.59 10.92 17.35
N GLU A 30 -2.74 10.40 16.92
CA GLU A 30 -3.95 10.37 17.75
C GLU A 30 -3.74 9.59 19.06
N ILE A 31 -3.08 8.43 18.98
CA ILE A 31 -2.72 7.64 20.18
C ILE A 31 -1.73 8.43 21.08
N GLU A 32 -0.77 9.13 20.51
CA GLU A 32 0.17 9.97 21.25
C GLU A 32 -0.56 11.06 22.07
N GLU A 33 -1.55 11.71 21.45
CA GLU A 33 -2.37 12.74 22.09
C GLU A 33 -3.30 12.16 23.16
N GLU A 34 -4.04 11.10 22.83
CA GLU A 34 -5.00 10.47 23.73
C GLU A 34 -4.35 9.87 24.98
N GLU A 35 -3.27 9.14 24.79
CA GLU A 35 -2.55 8.45 25.88
C GLU A 35 -1.50 9.35 26.57
N LYS A 36 -1.29 10.57 26.06
CA LYS A 36 -0.28 11.54 26.56
C LYS A 36 1.13 10.95 26.66
N ILE A 37 1.49 10.17 25.67
CA ILE A 37 2.82 9.55 25.52
C ILE A 37 3.55 10.19 24.36
N LYS A 38 4.88 10.10 24.34
CA LYS A 38 5.67 10.53 23.19
C LYS A 38 6.13 9.32 22.37
N LEU A 39 5.87 9.34 21.07
CA LEU A 39 6.30 8.32 20.11
C LEU A 39 7.40 8.90 19.19
N ASP A 40 8.57 8.26 19.20
CA ASP A 40 9.64 8.50 18.22
C ASP A 40 9.46 7.46 17.11
N VAL A 41 9.01 7.87 15.94
CA VAL A 41 8.68 6.96 14.84
C VAL A 41 9.82 6.90 13.81
N THR A 42 10.24 5.70 13.46
CA THR A 42 11.20 5.44 12.38
C THR A 42 10.51 4.68 11.24
N LEU A 43 10.42 5.32 10.08
CA LEU A 43 9.97 4.66 8.85
C LEU A 43 11.14 3.93 8.21
N PHE A 44 10.97 2.62 7.98
CA PHE A 44 11.97 1.80 7.31
C PHE A 44 11.77 1.86 5.80
N GLU A 45 12.06 3.02 5.23
CA GLU A 45 12.11 3.30 3.79
C GLU A 45 13.01 4.52 3.50
N ALA A 46 13.34 4.75 2.24
CA ALA A 46 14.01 5.98 1.85
C ALA A 46 13.06 7.19 1.99
N SER A 47 13.58 8.31 2.51
CA SER A 47 12.79 9.54 2.63
C SER A 47 12.23 9.98 1.25
N PRO A 48 10.96 10.40 1.19
CA PRO A 48 10.36 10.90 -0.04
C PRO A 48 10.89 12.28 -0.49
N GLY A 49 11.70 12.93 0.34
CA GLY A 49 12.15 14.31 0.12
C GLY A 49 11.27 15.36 0.81
N LYS A 50 11.87 16.54 1.05
CA LYS A 50 11.25 17.61 1.84
C LYS A 50 9.92 18.09 1.24
N GLU A 51 9.87 18.34 -0.06
CA GLU A 51 8.70 18.85 -0.76
C GLU A 51 7.49 17.91 -0.64
N LYS A 52 7.71 16.59 -0.81
CA LYS A 52 6.65 15.59 -0.63
C LYS A 52 6.18 15.48 0.81
N LEU A 53 7.10 15.57 1.78
CA LEU A 53 6.73 15.55 3.21
C LEU A 53 5.87 16.75 3.58
N GLU A 54 6.21 17.95 3.09
CA GLU A 54 5.41 19.16 3.28
C GLU A 54 4.02 19.04 2.62
N LEU A 55 3.96 18.46 1.41
CA LEU A 55 2.70 18.21 0.72
C LEU A 55 1.81 17.25 1.52
N TYR A 56 2.32 16.09 1.93
CA TYR A 56 1.56 15.11 2.70
C TYR A 56 1.12 15.65 4.05
N SER A 57 2.00 16.39 4.74
CA SER A 57 1.66 17.05 6.01
C SER A 57 0.48 17.99 5.87
N ARG A 58 0.47 18.81 4.82
CA ARG A 58 -0.61 19.78 4.56
C ARG A 58 -1.89 19.13 4.04
N GLU A 59 -1.78 18.26 3.02
CA GLU A 59 -2.96 17.76 2.32
C GLU A 59 -3.64 16.58 3.02
N LEU A 60 -2.85 15.79 3.74
CA LEU A 60 -3.34 14.60 4.42
C LEU A 60 -3.42 14.77 5.95
N ASP A 61 -3.14 15.99 6.44
CA ASP A 61 -3.19 16.35 7.86
C ASP A 61 -2.41 15.36 8.74
N VAL A 62 -1.12 15.18 8.40
CA VAL A 62 -0.19 14.34 9.16
C VAL A 62 1.07 15.13 9.49
N ASP A 63 1.53 15.09 10.73
CA ASP A 63 2.81 15.70 11.13
C ASP A 63 3.96 14.73 10.85
N LEU A 64 4.85 15.13 9.95
CA LEU A 64 6.02 14.36 9.54
C LEU A 64 7.34 14.99 10.00
N GLN A 65 7.31 16.09 10.80
CA GLN A 65 8.53 16.83 11.18
C GLN A 65 9.42 16.02 12.14
N ASN A 66 8.83 15.19 13.00
CA ASN A 66 9.53 14.42 14.01
C ASN A 66 9.78 12.96 13.61
N PHE A 67 9.64 12.63 12.32
CA PHE A 67 9.89 11.28 11.82
C PHE A 67 11.32 11.11 11.36
N SER A 68 11.91 9.96 11.66
CA SER A 68 13.19 9.51 11.12
C SER A 68 12.99 8.45 10.05
N PHE A 69 13.94 8.33 9.12
CA PHE A 69 13.92 7.38 8.03
C PHE A 69 15.13 6.45 8.12
N SER A 70 14.91 5.19 7.78
CA SER A 70 15.95 4.18 7.67
C SER A 70 15.74 3.35 6.41
N GLU A 71 16.71 3.32 5.50
CA GLU A 71 16.59 2.52 4.29
C GLU A 71 16.39 1.04 4.62
N THR A 72 15.42 0.40 3.95
CA THR A 72 15.25 -1.04 4.02
C THR A 72 16.29 -1.73 3.15
N ALA A 73 17.01 -2.67 3.74
CA ALA A 73 17.98 -3.47 3.02
C ALA A 73 17.97 -4.92 3.53
N TRP A 74 18.00 -5.90 2.62
CA TRP A 74 18.15 -7.29 2.98
C TRP A 74 19.11 -7.98 2.02
N VAL A 75 20.17 -8.56 2.57
CA VAL A 75 21.21 -9.22 1.78
C VAL A 75 20.84 -10.69 1.58
N TYR A 76 20.66 -11.09 0.31
CA TYR A 76 20.30 -12.47 -0.05
C TYR A 76 21.48 -13.28 -0.57
N ASN A 77 22.54 -12.65 -1.06
CA ASN A 77 23.69 -13.32 -1.65
C ASN A 77 24.97 -12.48 -1.57
N LEU A 78 26.10 -13.09 -1.93
CA LEU A 78 27.43 -12.46 -1.91
C LEU A 78 27.57 -11.22 -2.79
N ARG A 79 26.76 -11.06 -3.86
CA ARG A 79 26.77 -9.85 -4.69
C ARG A 79 26.16 -8.64 -3.98
N ALA A 80 25.55 -8.86 -2.85
CA ALA A 80 24.93 -7.80 -2.03
C ALA A 80 25.90 -7.15 -1.02
N LEU A 81 27.21 -7.39 -1.10
CA LEU A 81 28.23 -6.72 -0.27
C LEU A 81 28.14 -5.18 -0.34
N ALA A 82 27.76 -4.62 -1.50
CA ALA A 82 27.51 -3.18 -1.63
C ALA A 82 26.35 -2.67 -0.73
N HIS A 83 25.43 -3.56 -0.35
CA HIS A 83 24.29 -3.25 0.53
C HIS A 83 24.56 -3.62 2.00
N TRP A 84 25.72 -4.19 2.31
CA TRP A 84 26.06 -4.68 3.66
C TRP A 84 25.95 -3.58 4.71
N LYS A 85 26.49 -2.39 4.43
CA LYS A 85 26.44 -1.24 5.34
C LYS A 85 25.00 -0.83 5.66
N ARG A 86 24.15 -0.69 4.65
CA ARG A 86 22.71 -0.38 4.81
C ARG A 86 21.98 -1.47 5.59
N HIS A 87 22.31 -2.72 5.36
CA HIS A 87 21.73 -3.85 6.06
C HIS A 87 22.08 -3.86 7.58
N GLU A 88 23.33 -3.55 7.93
CA GLU A 88 23.71 -3.44 9.34
C GLU A 88 23.12 -2.20 10.01
N GLU A 89 23.01 -1.09 9.28
CA GLU A 89 22.34 0.13 9.75
C GLU A 89 20.84 -0.12 10.01
N MET A 90 20.14 -0.75 9.07
CA MET A 90 18.74 -1.16 9.26
C MET A 90 18.58 -2.04 10.50
N LYS A 91 19.44 -3.04 10.67
CA LYS A 91 19.40 -3.92 11.86
C LYS A 91 19.66 -3.17 13.15
N ALA A 92 20.58 -2.21 13.14
CA ALA A 92 20.89 -1.35 14.29
C ALA A 92 19.68 -0.49 14.67
N ASN A 93 19.00 0.09 13.68
CA ASN A 93 17.81 0.90 13.88
C ASN A 93 16.61 0.06 14.35
N LEU A 94 16.37 -1.11 13.76
CA LEU A 94 15.34 -2.05 14.25
C LEU A 94 15.52 -2.40 15.73
N LYS A 95 16.76 -2.61 16.19
CA LYS A 95 17.03 -2.94 17.60
C LYS A 95 16.78 -1.79 18.57
N LYS A 96 16.69 -0.56 18.10
CA LYS A 96 16.36 0.62 18.92
C LYS A 96 14.87 0.76 19.19
N CYS A 97 14.02 0.07 18.40
CA CYS A 97 12.57 0.16 18.53
C CYS A 97 12.07 -0.67 19.72
N ASP A 98 11.13 -0.10 20.48
CA ASP A 98 10.41 -0.80 21.54
C ASP A 98 9.42 -1.81 20.97
N PHE A 99 8.81 -1.48 19.82
CA PHE A 99 7.99 -2.40 19.02
C PHE A 99 7.98 -1.96 17.55
N ILE A 100 7.53 -2.86 16.68
CA ILE A 100 7.49 -2.62 15.24
C ILE A 100 6.11 -2.96 14.70
N ILE A 101 5.58 -2.08 13.87
CA ILE A 101 4.33 -2.27 13.12
C ILE A 101 4.68 -2.58 11.67
N ASP A 102 4.09 -3.65 11.15
CA ASP A 102 4.23 -4.06 9.75
C ASP A 102 2.95 -3.84 8.97
N MET A 103 3.03 -3.07 7.90
CA MET A 103 1.93 -2.84 6.95
C MET A 103 2.09 -3.62 5.66
N THR A 104 3.33 -3.93 5.26
CA THR A 104 3.72 -4.63 4.01
C THR A 104 2.88 -4.19 2.79
N GLY A 105 2.69 -2.86 2.63
CA GLY A 105 1.95 -2.27 1.50
C GLY A 105 0.46 -2.64 1.43
N GLY A 106 -0.11 -3.17 2.52
CA GLY A 106 -1.53 -3.50 2.65
C GLY A 106 -1.96 -4.87 2.13
N ASP A 107 -1.27 -5.47 1.15
CA ASP A 107 -1.63 -6.77 0.56
C ASP A 107 -0.43 -7.64 0.16
N SER A 108 0.77 -7.10 0.33
CA SER A 108 1.99 -7.75 -0.17
C SER A 108 2.56 -8.80 0.78
N PHE A 109 1.92 -9.06 1.92
CA PHE A 109 2.24 -10.22 2.74
C PHE A 109 1.57 -11.49 2.17
N SER A 110 1.90 -11.76 0.92
CA SER A 110 1.40 -12.86 0.07
C SER A 110 2.46 -13.22 -0.97
N ASP A 111 2.34 -14.35 -1.66
CA ASP A 111 3.20 -14.73 -2.79
C ASP A 111 2.61 -14.42 -4.16
N ILE A 112 1.47 -13.69 -4.21
CA ILE A 112 0.83 -13.24 -5.45
C ILE A 112 1.74 -12.31 -6.28
N TYR A 113 2.59 -11.52 -5.61
CA TYR A 113 3.59 -10.65 -6.23
C TYR A 113 4.98 -11.31 -6.37
N GLY A 114 5.02 -12.63 -6.27
CA GLY A 114 6.23 -13.44 -6.41
C GLY A 114 6.96 -13.72 -5.09
N LYS A 115 7.58 -14.92 -5.05
CA LYS A 115 8.25 -15.43 -3.85
C LYS A 115 9.41 -14.56 -3.37
N LYS A 116 10.15 -13.89 -4.29
CA LYS A 116 11.29 -13.03 -3.93
C LYS A 116 10.83 -11.88 -3.03
N ARG A 117 9.73 -11.19 -3.41
CA ARG A 117 9.13 -10.09 -2.63
C ARG A 117 8.63 -10.57 -1.27
N PHE A 118 7.92 -11.70 -1.24
CA PHE A 118 7.47 -12.32 0.01
C PHE A 118 8.64 -12.61 0.96
N TYR A 119 9.70 -13.29 0.49
CA TYR A 119 10.85 -13.63 1.33
C TYR A 119 11.64 -12.40 1.79
N PHE A 120 11.69 -11.33 0.99
CA PHE A 120 12.30 -10.07 1.40
C PHE A 120 11.68 -9.56 2.70
N TRP A 121 10.39 -9.28 2.70
CA TRP A 121 9.66 -8.75 3.85
C TRP A 121 9.58 -9.76 5.00
N SER A 122 9.40 -11.02 4.70
CA SER A 122 9.29 -12.08 5.71
C SER A 122 10.61 -12.31 6.45
N ASN A 123 11.76 -12.13 5.81
CA ASN A 123 13.05 -12.25 6.49
C ASN A 123 13.33 -11.09 7.44
N ILE A 124 12.86 -9.88 7.13
CA ILE A 124 12.91 -8.74 8.06
C ILE A 124 12.07 -9.06 9.30
N LYS A 125 10.81 -9.50 9.12
CA LYS A 125 9.93 -9.92 10.21
C LYS A 125 10.54 -11.06 11.06
N LYS A 126 11.12 -12.05 10.42
CA LYS A 126 11.83 -13.16 11.12
C LYS A 126 13.01 -12.64 11.93
N TYR A 127 13.76 -11.66 11.45
CA TYR A 127 14.83 -11.02 12.20
C TYR A 127 14.30 -10.31 13.45
N ILE A 128 13.22 -9.52 13.32
CA ILE A 128 12.55 -8.82 14.41
C ILE A 128 12.12 -9.82 15.49
N ILE A 129 11.43 -10.88 15.10
CA ILE A 129 10.99 -11.97 15.99
C ILE A 129 12.18 -12.63 16.71
N LYS A 130 13.27 -12.96 15.98
CA LYS A 130 14.48 -13.56 16.55
C LYS A 130 15.17 -12.63 17.56
N LYS A 131 15.05 -11.31 17.38
CA LYS A 131 15.58 -10.32 18.33
C LYS A 131 14.63 -10.05 19.49
N LYS A 132 13.50 -10.74 19.55
CA LYS A 132 12.46 -10.59 20.58
C LYS A 132 11.89 -9.16 20.65
N ILE A 133 11.92 -8.43 19.53
CA ILE A 133 11.26 -7.14 19.41
C ILE A 133 9.78 -7.43 19.15
N PRO A 134 8.84 -6.86 19.92
CA PRO A 134 7.42 -7.04 19.68
C PRO A 134 7.05 -6.63 18.25
N LEU A 135 6.42 -7.53 17.50
CA LEU A 135 5.96 -7.31 16.14
C LEU A 135 4.43 -7.28 16.10
N ILE A 136 3.89 -6.18 15.64
CA ILE A 136 2.47 -5.99 15.36
C ILE A 136 2.30 -6.13 13.85
N LEU A 137 1.56 -7.12 13.40
CA LEU A 137 1.09 -7.18 12.02
C LEU A 137 -0.14 -6.31 11.92
N GLY A 138 0.00 -5.19 11.21
CA GLY A 138 -1.02 -4.14 11.10
C GLY A 138 -2.22 -4.54 10.22
N PRO A 139 -3.21 -3.65 10.09
CA PRO A 139 -4.41 -3.90 9.30
C PRO A 139 -4.09 -4.06 7.82
N GLN A 140 -3.96 -5.29 7.37
CA GLN A 140 -3.63 -5.65 5.99
C GLN A 140 -4.37 -6.90 5.55
N THR A 141 -4.30 -7.22 4.26
CA THR A 141 -4.81 -8.48 3.70
C THR A 141 -3.76 -9.57 3.85
N TYR A 142 -4.18 -10.74 4.29
CA TYR A 142 -3.30 -11.90 4.50
C TYR A 142 -3.59 -13.00 3.48
N GLY A 143 -2.54 -13.43 2.77
CA GLY A 143 -2.65 -14.46 1.75
C GLY A 143 -3.35 -13.98 0.46
N PRO A 144 -3.75 -14.93 -0.40
CA PRO A 144 -3.48 -16.36 -0.26
C PRO A 144 -1.98 -16.67 -0.29
N TYR A 145 -1.59 -17.84 0.26
CA TYR A 145 -0.26 -18.39 0.13
C TYR A 145 -0.35 -19.69 -0.69
N GLU A 146 -0.01 -19.61 -1.97
CA GLU A 146 -0.11 -20.73 -2.90
C GLU A 146 0.99 -21.76 -2.68
N ASN A 147 2.21 -21.29 -2.42
CA ASN A 147 3.34 -22.17 -2.20
C ASN A 147 3.39 -22.70 -0.76
N LYS A 148 3.48 -24.02 -0.59
CA LYS A 148 3.51 -24.68 0.74
C LYS A 148 4.63 -24.15 1.68
N ARG A 149 5.82 -23.82 1.14
CA ARG A 149 6.95 -23.27 1.93
C ARG A 149 6.67 -21.84 2.36
N VAL A 150 6.08 -21.04 1.47
CA VAL A 150 5.62 -19.67 1.76
C VAL A 150 4.55 -19.71 2.86
N LYS A 151 3.52 -20.55 2.71
CA LYS A 151 2.46 -20.73 3.72
C LYS A 151 3.02 -21.11 5.09
N LYS A 152 3.97 -22.06 5.15
CA LYS A 152 4.63 -22.46 6.40
C LYS A 152 5.41 -21.29 7.04
N PHE A 153 6.07 -20.48 6.23
CA PHE A 153 6.84 -19.34 6.74
C PHE A 153 5.92 -18.19 7.18
N ALA A 154 4.86 -17.90 6.43
CA ALA A 154 3.83 -16.94 6.85
C ALA A 154 3.18 -17.35 8.18
N LYS A 155 2.76 -18.62 8.31
CA LYS A 155 2.23 -19.17 9.55
C LYS A 155 3.18 -18.92 10.73
N TYR A 156 4.47 -19.23 10.57
CA TYR A 156 5.49 -18.99 11.62
C TYR A 156 5.53 -17.52 12.05
N ILE A 157 5.51 -16.57 11.09
CA ILE A 157 5.54 -15.14 11.39
C ILE A 157 4.26 -14.74 12.13
N ILE A 158 3.10 -15.14 11.63
CA ILE A 158 1.79 -14.84 12.22
C ILE A 158 1.73 -15.34 13.67
N GLU A 159 2.14 -16.59 13.92
CA GLU A 159 2.09 -17.20 15.26
C GLU A 159 3.12 -16.62 16.24
N LYS A 160 4.19 -15.99 15.75
CA LYS A 160 5.23 -15.37 16.58
C LYS A 160 5.09 -13.86 16.72
N SER A 161 4.14 -13.26 16.04
CA SER A 161 3.82 -11.84 16.20
C SER A 161 3.06 -11.60 17.49
N SER A 162 3.27 -10.43 18.11
CA SER A 162 2.62 -10.05 19.35
C SER A 162 1.14 -9.75 19.17
N VAL A 163 0.80 -9.11 18.05
CA VAL A 163 -0.58 -8.77 17.67
C VAL A 163 -0.73 -9.00 16.16
N VAL A 164 -1.90 -9.50 15.79
CA VAL A 164 -2.27 -9.67 14.38
C VAL A 164 -3.60 -8.96 14.13
N ILE A 165 -3.60 -7.99 13.23
CA ILE A 165 -4.77 -7.20 12.87
C ILE A 165 -5.07 -7.43 11.40
N VAL A 166 -6.32 -7.66 11.07
CA VAL A 166 -6.81 -7.87 9.69
C VAL A 166 -7.80 -6.80 9.31
N ARG A 167 -7.80 -6.38 8.05
CA ARG A 167 -8.73 -5.35 7.56
C ARG A 167 -10.00 -5.89 6.92
N ASP A 168 -10.11 -7.21 6.75
CA ASP A 168 -11.24 -7.86 6.09
C ASP A 168 -11.54 -9.25 6.66
N GLU A 169 -12.80 -9.68 6.49
CA GLU A 169 -13.29 -10.96 7.01
C GLU A 169 -12.67 -12.17 6.29
N LYS A 170 -12.28 -12.01 5.02
CA LYS A 170 -11.62 -13.09 4.27
C LYS A 170 -10.26 -13.40 4.86
N SER A 171 -9.49 -12.36 5.17
CA SER A 171 -8.21 -12.48 5.87
C SER A 171 -8.39 -13.07 7.26
N LEU A 172 -9.41 -12.64 8.02
CA LEU A 172 -9.71 -13.20 9.33
C LEU A 172 -9.99 -14.70 9.27
N LYS A 173 -10.87 -15.11 8.35
CA LYS A 173 -11.18 -16.52 8.13
C LYS A 173 -9.93 -17.30 7.73
N TYR A 174 -9.16 -16.76 6.80
CA TYR A 174 -7.95 -17.42 6.29
C TYR A 174 -6.89 -17.61 7.38
N ILE A 175 -6.66 -16.59 8.24
CA ILE A 175 -5.74 -16.72 9.38
C ILE A 175 -6.21 -17.81 10.34
N LYS A 176 -7.50 -17.89 10.69
CA LYS A 176 -8.05 -18.95 11.55
C LYS A 176 -7.81 -20.35 10.97
N GLU A 177 -7.79 -20.50 9.66
CA GLU A 177 -7.53 -21.76 8.98
C GLU A 177 -6.05 -22.19 9.01
N ILE A 178 -5.12 -21.23 8.98
CA ILE A 178 -3.69 -21.54 8.81
C ILE A 178 -2.84 -21.42 10.09
N ALA A 179 -3.29 -20.63 11.07
CA ALA A 179 -2.53 -20.30 12.25
C ALA A 179 -3.39 -20.36 13.52
N ASN A 180 -2.78 -20.73 14.65
CA ASN A 180 -3.46 -20.75 15.94
C ASN A 180 -3.25 -19.42 16.67
N VAL A 181 -3.90 -18.34 16.17
CA VAL A 181 -3.83 -16.99 16.75
C VAL A 181 -5.20 -16.34 16.75
N GLN A 182 -5.41 -15.46 17.73
CA GLN A 182 -6.59 -14.60 17.77
C GLN A 182 -6.27 -13.29 17.04
N ALA A 183 -6.63 -13.22 15.75
CA ALA A 183 -6.52 -11.99 14.98
C ALA A 183 -7.69 -11.04 15.30
N LYS A 184 -7.39 -9.73 15.29
CA LYS A 184 -8.39 -8.66 15.49
C LYS A 184 -8.86 -8.16 14.13
N LEU A 185 -10.18 -8.11 13.92
CA LEU A 185 -10.78 -7.51 12.73
C LEU A 185 -10.95 -6.01 12.92
N THR A 186 -10.58 -5.25 11.93
CA THR A 186 -10.83 -3.80 11.82
C THR A 186 -11.19 -3.43 10.38
N THR A 187 -11.24 -2.16 10.05
CA THR A 187 -11.36 -1.66 8.68
C THR A 187 -9.99 -1.37 8.07
N ASP A 188 -9.97 -0.99 6.80
CA ASP A 188 -8.76 -0.46 6.18
C ASP A 188 -8.37 0.88 6.83
N VAL A 189 -7.10 1.04 7.20
CA VAL A 189 -6.62 2.26 7.87
C VAL A 189 -6.74 3.50 6.99
N ALA A 190 -6.84 3.37 5.66
CA ALA A 190 -7.02 4.49 4.76
C ALA A 190 -8.30 5.31 5.04
N PHE A 191 -9.29 4.74 5.74
CA PHE A 191 -10.47 5.48 6.21
C PHE A 191 -10.15 6.50 7.30
N GLN A 192 -8.95 6.49 7.88
CA GLN A 192 -8.49 7.48 8.84
C GLN A 192 -8.11 8.82 8.18
N LEU A 193 -7.87 8.83 6.86
CA LEU A 193 -7.55 10.07 6.16
C LEU A 193 -8.75 11.01 6.10
N PRO A 194 -8.51 12.32 6.25
CA PRO A 194 -9.58 13.31 6.15
C PRO A 194 -10.17 13.32 4.75
N CYS A 195 -11.50 13.40 4.66
CA CYS A 195 -12.18 13.64 3.41
C CYS A 195 -12.12 15.14 3.11
N GLN A 196 -11.32 15.54 2.13
CA GLN A 196 -11.31 16.92 1.64
C GLN A 196 -12.34 17.08 0.51
N LYS A 197 -13.03 18.22 0.49
CA LYS A 197 -13.86 18.58 -0.66
C LYS A 197 -12.96 18.71 -1.88
N GLY A 198 -13.30 18.01 -2.95
CA GLY A 198 -12.55 18.05 -4.21
C GLY A 198 -12.32 19.47 -4.70
N THR A 199 -11.16 19.68 -5.32
CA THR A 199 -10.80 20.94 -5.96
C THR A 199 -11.78 21.30 -7.08
N GLU A 200 -11.79 22.56 -7.49
CA GLU A 200 -12.70 23.20 -8.47
C GLU A 200 -12.85 22.47 -9.83
N ILE A 201 -11.98 21.52 -10.15
CA ILE A 201 -12.06 20.68 -11.37
C ILE A 201 -13.46 20.04 -11.53
N PHE A 202 -14.17 19.81 -10.42
CA PHE A 202 -15.50 19.20 -10.42
C PHE A 202 -16.66 20.20 -10.40
N LEU A 203 -16.39 21.51 -10.36
CA LEU A 203 -17.43 22.53 -10.13
C LEU A 203 -18.06 23.09 -11.40
N ASN A 204 -17.47 22.85 -12.58
CA ASN A 204 -17.84 23.57 -13.79
C ASN A 204 -19.19 23.20 -14.43
N ASN A 205 -19.88 22.16 -13.97
CA ASN A 205 -21.21 21.83 -14.51
C ASN A 205 -22.07 21.10 -13.46
N GLU A 206 -22.79 21.86 -12.65
CA GLU A 206 -23.65 21.30 -11.58
C GLU A 206 -24.84 20.47 -12.12
N LYS A 207 -25.17 20.62 -13.40
CA LYS A 207 -26.34 19.98 -14.04
C LYS A 207 -26.06 18.56 -14.52
N LYS A 208 -24.79 18.16 -14.72
CA LYS A 208 -24.41 16.84 -15.25
C LYS A 208 -23.88 15.92 -14.17
N LYS A 209 -24.24 14.66 -14.25
CA LYS A 209 -23.67 13.60 -13.41
C LYS A 209 -22.20 13.39 -13.77
N LYS A 210 -21.31 13.42 -12.81
CA LYS A 210 -19.89 13.16 -13.01
C LYS A 210 -19.59 11.69 -12.70
N ILE A 211 -19.02 11.00 -13.69
CA ILE A 211 -18.71 9.57 -13.61
C ILE A 211 -17.21 9.40 -13.72
N GLY A 212 -16.58 8.94 -12.62
CA GLY A 212 -15.17 8.56 -12.62
C GLY A 212 -15.00 7.11 -13.06
N ILE A 213 -14.13 6.86 -14.04
CA ILE A 213 -13.75 5.53 -14.50
C ILE A 213 -12.27 5.33 -14.20
N ASN A 214 -11.96 4.38 -13.30
CA ASN A 214 -10.58 3.95 -13.12
C ASN A 214 -10.13 3.08 -14.30
N VAL A 215 -9.05 3.49 -14.97
CA VAL A 215 -8.44 2.74 -16.06
C VAL A 215 -7.14 2.10 -15.55
N SER A 216 -7.16 0.78 -15.37
CA SER A 216 -5.97 0.04 -14.93
C SER A 216 -4.98 -0.15 -16.06
N GLY A 217 -3.79 0.44 -15.95
CA GLY A 217 -2.70 0.25 -16.89
C GLY A 217 -2.22 -1.20 -16.94
N LEU A 218 -2.24 -1.89 -15.80
CA LEU A 218 -1.87 -3.29 -15.69
C LEU A 218 -2.73 -4.22 -16.55
N LEU A 219 -4.04 -3.92 -16.64
CA LEU A 219 -5.00 -4.72 -17.41
C LEU A 219 -5.13 -4.23 -18.86
N TYR A 220 -4.98 -2.92 -19.07
CA TYR A 220 -5.19 -2.29 -20.37
C TYR A 220 -3.98 -2.42 -21.31
N LEU A 221 -2.74 -2.35 -20.77
CA LEU A 221 -1.52 -2.29 -21.57
C LEU A 221 -0.92 -3.68 -21.91
N GLU A 222 -1.46 -4.78 -21.38
CA GLU A 222 -0.97 -6.16 -21.64
C GLU A 222 0.57 -6.27 -21.56
N ASN A 223 1.17 -5.66 -20.55
CA ASN A 223 2.62 -5.73 -20.38
C ASN A 223 3.04 -7.17 -20.08
N SER A 224 3.84 -7.76 -20.97
CA SER A 224 4.32 -9.15 -20.95
C SER A 224 5.12 -9.55 -19.72
N ASP A 225 5.56 -8.57 -18.89
CA ASP A 225 6.37 -8.81 -17.70
C ASP A 225 5.56 -8.91 -16.39
N SER A 226 4.23 -8.79 -16.44
CA SER A 226 3.43 -8.92 -15.24
C SER A 226 3.13 -10.39 -14.94
N SER A 227 3.27 -10.79 -13.67
CA SER A 227 2.84 -12.11 -13.17
C SER A 227 1.32 -12.36 -13.36
N LEU A 228 0.59 -11.37 -13.84
CA LEU A 228 -0.83 -11.42 -14.19
C LEU A 228 -1.06 -11.79 -15.66
N SER A 229 -0.08 -11.65 -16.54
CA SER A 229 -0.19 -12.04 -17.96
C SER A 229 -0.43 -13.54 -18.15
N GLU A 230 -0.06 -14.36 -17.16
CA GLU A 230 -0.32 -15.82 -17.16
C GLU A 230 -1.74 -16.17 -16.66
N LYS A 231 -2.50 -15.22 -16.10
CA LYS A 231 -3.87 -15.43 -15.66
C LYS A 231 -4.83 -15.07 -16.79
N SER A 232 -5.44 -16.07 -17.40
CA SER A 232 -6.53 -15.85 -18.35
C SER A 232 -7.69 -15.16 -17.67
N PHE A 233 -7.90 -13.89 -17.96
CA PHE A 233 -9.14 -13.20 -17.57
C PHE A 233 -10.29 -13.71 -18.46
N LYS A 234 -11.48 -13.86 -17.85
CA LYS A 234 -12.67 -14.29 -18.59
C LYS A 234 -13.24 -13.18 -19.48
N THR A 235 -12.81 -11.95 -19.28
CA THR A 235 -13.31 -10.75 -19.96
C THR A 235 -12.14 -10.00 -20.55
N ASP A 236 -12.26 -9.54 -21.81
CA ASP A 236 -11.34 -8.57 -22.39
C ASP A 236 -11.56 -7.22 -21.71
N TYR A 237 -10.58 -6.79 -20.93
CA TYR A 237 -10.67 -5.55 -20.18
C TYR A 237 -10.70 -4.32 -21.08
N LYS A 238 -9.98 -4.35 -22.22
CA LYS A 238 -10.00 -3.23 -23.17
C LYS A 238 -11.37 -3.08 -23.78
N GLU A 239 -11.93 -4.17 -24.32
CA GLU A 239 -13.27 -4.20 -24.90
C GLU A 239 -14.29 -3.71 -23.87
N TYR A 240 -14.22 -4.20 -22.63
CA TYR A 240 -15.11 -3.76 -21.54
C TYR A 240 -15.04 -2.25 -21.28
N ILE A 241 -13.83 -1.65 -21.23
CA ILE A 241 -13.66 -0.21 -21.03
C ILE A 241 -14.21 0.58 -22.20
N HIS A 242 -13.98 0.12 -23.44
CA HIS A 242 -14.51 0.77 -24.64
C HIS A 242 -16.03 0.72 -24.70
N ASP A 243 -16.64 -0.41 -24.41
CA ASP A 243 -18.08 -0.57 -24.37
C ASP A 243 -18.71 0.32 -23.29
N LEU A 244 -18.15 0.29 -22.08
CA LEU A 244 -18.63 1.11 -20.97
C LEU A 244 -18.62 2.61 -21.32
N ILE A 245 -17.51 3.12 -21.86
CA ILE A 245 -17.39 4.54 -22.24
C ILE A 245 -18.36 4.87 -23.39
N SER A 246 -18.45 4.01 -24.39
CA SER A 246 -19.33 4.20 -25.54
C SER A 246 -20.81 4.28 -25.12
N GLU A 247 -21.24 3.42 -24.21
CA GLU A 247 -22.61 3.45 -23.67
C GLU A 247 -22.88 4.69 -22.81
N LEU A 248 -21.90 5.12 -22.01
CA LEU A 248 -22.05 6.33 -21.20
C LEU A 248 -22.09 7.60 -22.05
N LEU A 249 -21.31 7.67 -23.13
CA LEU A 249 -21.29 8.82 -24.04
C LEU A 249 -22.58 9.00 -24.87
N LYS A 250 -23.44 7.98 -24.91
CA LYS A 250 -24.81 8.12 -25.51
C LYS A 250 -25.74 8.91 -24.60
N LYS A 251 -25.36 9.17 -23.34
CA LYS A 251 -26.14 9.92 -22.35
C LYS A 251 -25.68 11.36 -22.33
N ASP A 252 -26.61 12.32 -22.55
CA ASP A 252 -26.30 13.74 -22.54
C ASP A 252 -26.19 14.35 -21.12
N ASP A 253 -26.59 13.60 -20.11
CA ASP A 253 -26.68 14.05 -18.72
C ASP A 253 -25.42 13.71 -17.87
N CYS A 254 -24.36 13.21 -18.48
CA CYS A 254 -23.13 12.84 -17.74
C CYS A 254 -21.86 13.39 -18.37
N GLU A 255 -20.86 13.53 -17.54
CA GLU A 255 -19.45 13.82 -17.88
C GLU A 255 -18.58 12.68 -17.37
N ILE A 256 -17.62 12.22 -18.18
CA ILE A 256 -16.77 11.08 -17.88
C ILE A 256 -15.37 11.59 -17.53
N TYR A 257 -14.84 11.13 -16.40
CA TYR A 257 -13.50 11.42 -15.90
C TYR A 257 -12.70 10.14 -15.84
N LEU A 258 -11.60 10.05 -16.60
CA LEU A 258 -10.66 8.93 -16.57
C LEU A 258 -9.65 9.14 -15.45
N ILE A 259 -9.49 8.16 -14.59
CA ILE A 259 -8.69 8.23 -13.36
C ILE A 259 -7.63 7.13 -13.39
N GLY A 260 -6.37 7.48 -13.12
CA GLY A 260 -5.30 6.53 -12.82
C GLY A 260 -5.02 6.50 -11.31
N HIS A 261 -4.90 5.32 -10.72
CA HIS A 261 -4.55 5.15 -9.30
C HIS A 261 -3.05 4.98 -9.05
N VAL A 262 -2.31 4.57 -10.08
CA VAL A 262 -0.86 4.45 -10.05
C VAL A 262 -0.25 5.13 -11.28
N LYS A 263 1.02 5.54 -11.18
CA LYS A 263 1.67 6.26 -12.28
C LYS A 263 1.59 5.51 -13.62
N CYS A 264 1.72 4.19 -13.62
CA CYS A 264 1.64 3.40 -14.85
C CYS A 264 0.24 3.35 -15.48
N ASP A 265 -0.83 3.69 -14.74
CA ASP A 265 -2.17 3.78 -15.31
C ASP A 265 -2.31 4.95 -16.28
N MET A 266 -1.51 6.03 -16.09
CA MET A 266 -1.62 7.25 -16.90
C MET A 266 -1.39 7.00 -18.36
N GLU A 267 -0.51 6.08 -18.76
CA GLU A 267 -0.34 5.68 -20.17
C GLU A 267 -1.63 5.08 -20.76
N ALA A 268 -2.33 4.25 -19.98
CA ALA A 268 -3.61 3.68 -20.40
C ALA A 268 -4.70 4.76 -20.48
N VAL A 269 -4.76 5.66 -19.48
CA VAL A 269 -5.67 6.80 -19.45
C VAL A 269 -5.49 7.68 -20.69
N GLU A 270 -4.25 8.03 -21.07
CA GLU A 270 -3.95 8.81 -22.26
C GLU A 270 -4.36 8.10 -23.55
N LYS A 271 -4.14 6.78 -23.66
CA LYS A 271 -4.58 5.99 -24.82
C LYS A 271 -6.10 5.99 -24.96
N VAL A 272 -6.82 5.80 -23.85
CA VAL A 272 -8.28 5.84 -23.84
C VAL A 272 -8.80 7.24 -24.18
N GLN A 273 -8.22 8.30 -23.61
CA GLN A 273 -8.63 9.67 -23.91
C GLN A 273 -8.44 10.04 -25.38
N LYS A 274 -7.36 9.60 -26.02
CA LYS A 274 -7.15 9.82 -27.47
C LYS A 274 -8.26 9.22 -28.33
N LEU A 275 -8.83 8.09 -27.91
CA LEU A 275 -9.96 7.44 -28.58
C LEU A 275 -11.30 8.09 -28.25
N TYR A 276 -11.41 8.68 -27.06
CA TYR A 276 -12.61 9.33 -26.55
C TYR A 276 -12.32 10.76 -26.08
N PRO A 277 -12.13 11.73 -27.01
CA PRO A 277 -11.75 13.11 -26.67
C PRO A 277 -12.78 13.88 -25.82
N LYS A 278 -14.01 13.38 -25.71
CA LYS A 278 -15.06 13.94 -24.85
C LYS A 278 -14.87 13.58 -23.36
N CYS A 279 -14.01 12.61 -23.04
CA CYS A 279 -13.68 12.27 -21.66
C CYS A 279 -12.64 13.25 -21.12
N HIS A 280 -12.79 13.60 -19.85
CA HIS A 280 -11.81 14.37 -19.10
C HIS A 280 -10.78 13.44 -18.47
N THR A 281 -9.58 13.93 -18.21
CA THR A 281 -8.56 13.19 -17.44
C THR A 281 -8.29 13.92 -16.13
N ILE A 282 -8.09 13.15 -15.06
CA ILE A 282 -7.60 13.70 -13.80
C ILE A 282 -6.08 13.48 -13.80
N PRO A 283 -5.27 14.56 -13.70
CA PRO A 283 -3.82 14.43 -13.65
C PRO A 283 -3.42 13.61 -12.42
N TRP A 284 -2.44 12.74 -12.60
CA TRP A 284 -1.85 12.03 -11.48
C TRP A 284 -0.96 13.00 -10.68
N GLN A 285 -1.20 13.10 -9.38
CA GLN A 285 -0.50 14.01 -8.47
C GLN A 285 0.67 13.32 -7.77
#